data_7db7ddbc10b9768bd4593667cdcc5c34
#
_entry.id   7db7ddbc10b9768bd4593667cdcc5c34
#
_cell.length_a   1.000
_cell.length_b   1.000
_cell.length_c   1.000
_cell.angle_alpha   90.00
_cell.angle_beta   90.00
_cell.angle_gamma   90.00
#
_symmetry.space_group_name_H-M   'P 1'
#
loop_
_entity.id
_entity.type
_entity.pdbx_description
1 polymer ?
#
loop_
_entity_poly.entity_id
_entity_poly.type
_entity_poly.pdbx_seq_one_letter_code
_entity_poly.pdbx_strand_id
1 'polypeptide(L)'
;HFNWVQMAGAIKHPDKGKKLDISADTGKLVNIDDASVFLYPVDGYGDENIIRQIMAIEKPDAIMLVTDPRYFTWLFNMEAEIRKEIPIAYLNIWDDYPAPSYNKPYYEACDLLMGISKQTVNINKIVLGDKGKNKVFKYVPHGLNPDIYFPIDESKDKGYRDFKKLIFKEEDPEFVVYFNSRNIRRKQIPDTLIAFRLFLDSLPEDKRKGCKILLHTELTSNAGTDLDAVREYFFEENYEDNVIFSLNKLSQQQLNYLYNLADVQVLITSNEGWGLTLTEAMLAGTPIIANVTGGMQDQMRFVDNEGKWYTPDINVPSNHNGTYKKHGEWAFPVYPASRSVQGSPPTPYIYDDRCRFEDVAERFKEVYDLDPKERKSRGLKGREWVLSEEAGFYSQRQAERVMEG
;
A
#
# COMPACT_ATOMS: atom_id res chain seq x y z
N HIS A 1 12.56 -0.81 25.47
CA HIS A 1 12.57 0.63 25.23
C HIS A 1 13.63 0.97 24.19
N PHE A 2 13.27 1.81 23.20
CA PHE A 2 14.16 2.30 22.15
C PHE A 2 14.13 3.82 22.16
N ASN A 3 15.31 4.42 22.00
CA ASN A 3 15.42 5.80 21.63
C ASN A 3 15.37 5.88 20.11
N TRP A 4 14.32 6.47 19.55
CA TRP A 4 14.17 6.64 18.12
C TRP A 4 14.73 8.00 17.69
N VAL A 5 15.78 7.97 16.87
CA VAL A 5 16.41 9.17 16.31
C VAL A 5 16.22 9.15 14.80
N GLN A 6 15.47 10.09 14.27
CA GLN A 6 15.12 10.13 12.85
C GLN A 6 15.75 11.32 12.14
N MET A 7 16.44 11.06 11.03
CA MET A 7 16.70 12.07 10.02
C MET A 7 15.42 12.34 9.26
N ALA A 8 14.80 13.50 9.50
CA ALA A 8 13.56 13.91 8.85
C ALA A 8 13.88 14.61 7.52
N GLY A 9 13.85 13.84 6.44
CA GLY A 9 14.24 14.29 5.11
C GLY A 9 13.19 15.08 4.36
N ALA A 10 13.64 15.82 3.34
CA ALA A 10 12.81 16.55 2.37
C ALA A 10 11.89 17.64 2.96
N ILE A 11 12.17 18.12 4.17
CA ILE A 11 11.43 19.19 4.82
C ILE A 11 12.28 20.47 4.86
N LYS A 12 11.66 21.60 4.54
CA LYS A 12 12.27 22.91 4.76
C LYS A 12 11.91 23.35 6.17
N HIS A 13 12.79 23.09 7.13
CA HIS A 13 12.56 23.42 8.53
C HIS A 13 13.58 24.48 9.02
N PRO A 14 13.15 25.50 9.81
CA PRO A 14 14.06 26.54 10.32
C PRO A 14 15.14 25.99 11.25
N ASP A 15 14.88 24.89 11.93
CA ASP A 15 15.81 24.22 12.83
C ASP A 15 16.58 23.06 12.15
N LYS A 16 16.85 23.19 10.86
CA LYS A 16 17.65 22.21 10.11
C LYS A 16 18.96 21.87 10.85
N GLY A 17 19.26 20.59 10.97
CA GLY A 17 20.44 20.06 11.63
C GLY A 17 20.43 20.12 13.16
N LYS A 18 19.39 20.68 13.79
CA LYS A 18 19.23 20.68 15.24
C LYS A 18 18.40 19.48 15.70
N LYS A 19 18.71 18.96 16.89
CA LYS A 19 17.91 17.93 17.55
C LYS A 19 16.61 18.53 18.06
N LEU A 20 15.49 17.99 17.63
CA LEU A 20 14.15 18.32 18.11
C LEU A 20 13.61 17.14 18.92
N ASP A 21 13.20 17.40 20.15
CA ASP A 21 12.52 16.41 20.98
C ASP A 21 11.01 16.46 20.71
N ILE A 22 10.45 15.39 20.16
CA ILE A 22 9.02 15.24 19.88
C ILE A 22 8.41 14.12 20.72
N SER A 23 9.09 13.66 21.74
CA SER A 23 8.68 12.53 22.58
C SER A 23 7.30 12.73 23.20
N ALA A 24 7.05 13.92 23.77
CA ALA A 24 5.78 14.22 24.41
C ALA A 24 4.58 14.22 23.43
N ASP A 25 4.79 14.80 22.24
CA ASP A 25 3.72 14.86 21.21
C ASP A 25 3.48 13.48 20.60
N THR A 26 4.55 12.73 20.35
CA THR A 26 4.45 11.34 19.88
C THR A 26 3.77 10.45 20.92
N GLY A 27 4.17 10.56 22.20
CA GLY A 27 3.58 9.81 23.30
C GLY A 27 2.07 10.01 23.41
N LYS A 28 1.61 11.28 23.33
CA LYS A 28 0.18 11.59 23.29
C LYS A 28 -0.53 10.98 22.09
N LEU A 29 0.08 11.02 20.90
CA LEU A 29 -0.52 10.51 19.68
C LEU A 29 -0.74 9.00 19.71
N VAL A 30 0.19 8.26 20.33
CA VAL A 30 0.16 6.78 20.39
C VAL A 30 -0.21 6.23 21.78
N ASN A 31 -0.54 7.10 22.72
CA ASN A 31 -0.91 6.78 24.10
C ASN A 31 0.19 5.98 24.85
N ILE A 32 1.43 6.49 24.78
CA ILE A 32 2.61 5.94 25.44
C ILE A 32 3.24 7.06 26.29
N ASP A 33 3.39 6.82 27.60
CA ASP A 33 3.89 7.84 28.54
C ASP A 33 5.42 8.05 28.47
N ASP A 34 6.18 7.04 28.04
CA ASP A 34 7.64 7.01 28.03
C ASP A 34 8.25 6.95 26.61
N ALA A 35 7.55 7.54 25.65
CA ALA A 35 8.09 7.65 24.29
C ALA A 35 9.39 8.45 24.27
N SER A 36 10.37 7.99 23.48
CA SER A 36 11.66 8.66 23.27
C SER A 36 11.91 8.82 21.77
N VAL A 37 11.54 9.98 21.21
CA VAL A 37 11.59 10.25 19.79
C VAL A 37 12.23 11.60 19.51
N PHE A 38 13.31 11.59 18.73
CA PHE A 38 14.04 12.78 18.34
C PHE A 38 14.10 12.91 16.83
N LEU A 39 13.98 14.13 16.33
CA LEU A 39 14.11 14.44 14.91
C LEU A 39 15.31 15.34 14.64
N TYR A 40 16.00 15.07 13.53
CA TYR A 40 16.94 15.97 12.90
C TYR A 40 16.41 16.36 11.52
N PRO A 41 15.79 17.55 11.36
CA PRO A 41 15.37 18.05 10.07
C PRO A 41 16.58 18.20 9.14
N VAL A 42 16.49 17.63 7.92
CA VAL A 42 17.59 17.69 6.95
C VAL A 42 17.05 18.04 5.55
N ASP A 43 17.90 18.63 4.71
CA ASP A 43 17.59 18.82 3.31
C ASP A 43 17.68 17.49 2.55
N GLY A 44 16.80 17.29 1.57
CA GLY A 44 16.77 16.05 0.81
C GLY A 44 16.68 14.83 1.73
N TYR A 45 17.60 13.89 1.58
CA TYR A 45 17.67 12.67 2.39
C TYR A 45 18.92 12.63 3.30
N GLY A 46 19.49 13.80 3.60
CA GLY A 46 20.72 13.94 4.38
C GLY A 46 21.99 13.79 3.55
N ASP A 47 23.13 13.78 4.25
CA ASP A 47 24.45 13.64 3.67
C ASP A 47 25.45 13.00 4.67
N GLU A 48 26.67 12.75 4.19
CA GLU A 48 27.74 12.12 4.95
C GLU A 48 28.14 12.88 6.23
N ASN A 49 28.07 14.21 6.22
CA ASN A 49 28.49 15.02 7.36
C ASN A 49 27.43 14.96 8.47
N ILE A 50 26.17 15.07 8.11
CA ILE A 50 25.08 15.04 9.11
C ILE A 50 24.98 13.65 9.78
N ILE A 51 25.16 12.55 9.04
CA ILE A 51 25.13 11.23 9.66
C ILE A 51 26.29 11.00 10.61
N ARG A 52 27.54 11.45 10.27
CA ARG A 52 28.67 11.38 11.18
C ARG A 52 28.44 12.18 12.46
N GLN A 53 27.82 13.38 12.36
CA GLN A 53 27.46 14.18 13.53
C GLN A 53 26.44 13.45 14.41
N ILE A 54 25.39 12.91 13.81
CA ILE A 54 24.35 12.17 14.53
C ILE A 54 24.96 10.94 15.22
N MET A 55 25.77 10.14 14.52
CA MET A 55 26.43 8.98 15.08
C MET A 55 27.33 9.35 16.28
N ALA A 56 28.08 10.44 16.19
CA ALA A 56 28.96 10.91 17.27
C ALA A 56 28.16 11.37 18.50
N ILE A 57 27.02 12.01 18.33
CA ILE A 57 26.18 12.56 19.39
C ILE A 57 25.28 11.49 20.01
N GLU A 58 24.55 10.77 19.18
CA GLU A 58 23.49 9.84 19.61
C GLU A 58 24.00 8.43 19.90
N LYS A 59 25.16 8.05 19.31
CA LYS A 59 25.77 6.71 19.45
C LYS A 59 24.74 5.59 19.23
N PRO A 60 24.09 5.52 18.07
CA PRO A 60 23.04 4.55 17.81
C PRO A 60 23.60 3.13 17.78
N ASP A 61 22.77 2.14 18.11
CA ASP A 61 23.12 0.71 18.04
C ASP A 61 22.90 0.13 16.63
N ALA A 62 22.09 0.80 15.80
CA ALA A 62 21.85 0.42 14.41
C ALA A 62 21.35 1.61 13.58
N ILE A 63 21.53 1.53 12.26
CA ILE A 63 20.88 2.43 11.30
C ILE A 63 19.81 1.66 10.55
N MET A 64 18.59 2.22 10.48
CA MET A 64 17.51 1.67 9.68
C MET A 64 17.15 2.62 8.53
N LEU A 65 17.13 2.09 7.33
CA LEU A 65 16.72 2.80 6.11
C LEU A 65 15.34 2.31 5.65
N VAL A 66 14.54 3.22 5.15
CA VAL A 66 13.24 2.94 4.54
C VAL A 66 13.13 3.69 3.23
N THR A 67 12.44 3.16 2.24
CA THR A 67 12.17 3.73 0.92
C THR A 67 13.18 3.32 -0.16
N ASP A 68 13.25 4.04 -1.27
CA ASP A 68 14.09 3.74 -2.43
C ASP A 68 15.58 3.90 -2.07
N PRO A 69 16.42 2.88 -2.29
CA PRO A 69 17.81 2.90 -1.88
C PRO A 69 18.63 3.99 -2.59
N ARG A 70 18.20 4.45 -3.75
CA ARG A 70 18.90 5.47 -4.53
C ARG A 70 18.96 6.84 -3.85
N TYR A 71 18.05 7.11 -2.93
CA TYR A 71 18.10 8.33 -2.11
C TYR A 71 19.22 8.30 -1.07
N PHE A 72 19.77 7.10 -0.78
CA PHE A 72 20.80 6.88 0.23
C PHE A 72 22.15 6.40 -0.36
N THR A 73 22.39 6.65 -1.65
CA THR A 73 23.65 6.26 -2.31
C THR A 73 24.87 6.75 -1.54
N TRP A 74 24.83 7.96 -1.00
CA TRP A 74 25.88 8.54 -0.16
C TRP A 74 26.14 7.70 1.11
N LEU A 75 25.11 7.18 1.77
CA LEU A 75 25.24 6.34 2.97
C LEU A 75 25.77 4.95 2.61
N PHE A 76 25.30 4.35 1.53
CA PHE A 76 25.83 3.06 1.07
C PHE A 76 27.31 3.15 0.64
N ASN A 77 27.76 4.28 0.14
CA ASN A 77 29.19 4.52 -0.15
C ASN A 77 30.03 4.58 1.15
N MET A 78 29.42 4.86 2.29
CA MET A 78 30.07 4.87 3.60
C MET A 78 29.95 3.53 4.35
N GLU A 79 29.37 2.49 3.75
CA GLU A 79 29.05 1.24 4.45
C GLU A 79 30.26 0.64 5.17
N ALA A 80 31.45 0.69 4.56
CA ALA A 80 32.67 0.17 5.14
C ALA A 80 33.16 0.96 6.39
N GLU A 81 32.78 2.24 6.51
CA GLU A 81 33.01 3.06 7.70
C GLU A 81 31.98 2.71 8.79
N ILE A 82 30.69 2.75 8.44
CA ILE A 82 29.58 2.59 9.38
C ILE A 82 29.55 1.17 9.99
N ARG A 83 29.70 0.15 9.16
CA ARG A 83 29.56 -1.25 9.58
C ARG A 83 30.74 -1.77 10.44
N LYS A 84 31.75 -0.96 10.65
CA LYS A 84 32.78 -1.23 11.69
C LYS A 84 32.23 -1.01 13.08
N GLU A 85 31.22 -0.16 13.24
CA GLU A 85 30.67 0.26 14.52
C GLU A 85 29.31 -0.30 14.77
N ILE A 86 28.39 -0.19 13.76
CA ILE A 86 26.98 -0.56 13.87
C ILE A 86 26.44 -1.21 12.59
N PRO A 87 25.44 -2.09 12.69
CA PRO A 87 24.80 -2.70 11.52
C PRO A 87 23.89 -1.72 10.76
N ILE A 88 23.70 -2.02 9.47
CA ILE A 88 22.76 -1.33 8.60
C ILE A 88 21.58 -2.26 8.29
N ALA A 89 20.37 -1.83 8.69
CA ALA A 89 19.11 -2.47 8.36
C ALA A 89 18.40 -1.69 7.24
N TYR A 90 17.76 -2.40 6.32
CA TYR A 90 17.03 -1.78 5.23
C TYR A 90 15.65 -2.40 5.05
N LEU A 91 14.58 -1.60 5.20
CA LEU A 91 13.23 -1.97 4.83
C LEU A 91 13.00 -1.65 3.34
N ASN A 92 13.13 -2.68 2.53
CA ASN A 92 12.98 -2.61 1.09
C ASN A 92 11.50 -2.61 0.70
N ILE A 93 11.11 -1.62 -0.09
CA ILE A 93 9.75 -1.41 -0.59
C ILE A 93 9.61 -1.73 -2.08
N TRP A 94 10.49 -2.54 -2.64
CA TRP A 94 10.54 -2.82 -4.08
C TRP A 94 9.24 -3.50 -4.58
N ASP A 95 8.73 -3.01 -5.71
CA ASP A 95 7.37 -3.31 -6.17
C ASP A 95 7.28 -4.66 -6.91
N ASP A 96 8.16 -4.94 -7.90
CA ASP A 96 8.00 -6.11 -8.78
C ASP A 96 9.32 -6.59 -9.43
N TYR A 97 9.23 -7.69 -10.17
CA TYR A 97 10.25 -8.24 -11.03
C TYR A 97 10.46 -7.41 -12.31
N PRO A 98 11.47 -7.66 -13.14
CA PRO A 98 12.61 -8.57 -12.90
C PRO A 98 13.43 -8.15 -11.71
N ALA A 99 14.08 -9.12 -11.03
CA ALA A 99 14.90 -8.82 -9.87
C ALA A 99 15.91 -7.70 -10.17
N PRO A 100 15.91 -6.58 -9.42
CA PRO A 100 16.66 -5.37 -9.75
C PRO A 100 18.15 -5.53 -9.46
N SER A 101 18.88 -6.20 -10.35
CA SER A 101 20.32 -6.44 -10.19
C SER A 101 21.13 -5.15 -10.08
N TYR A 102 20.63 -4.05 -10.59
CA TYR A 102 21.22 -2.71 -10.44
C TYR A 102 21.15 -2.17 -8.99
N ASN A 103 20.28 -2.72 -8.13
CA ASN A 103 20.22 -2.40 -6.69
C ASN A 103 21.15 -3.29 -5.84
N LYS A 104 21.85 -4.27 -6.45
CA LYS A 104 22.71 -5.22 -5.74
C LYS A 104 23.73 -4.56 -4.81
N PRO A 105 24.47 -3.50 -5.20
CA PRO A 105 25.42 -2.83 -4.32
C PRO A 105 24.77 -2.32 -3.02
N TYR A 106 23.54 -1.80 -3.09
CA TYR A 106 22.82 -1.31 -1.92
C TYR A 106 22.44 -2.43 -0.96
N TYR A 107 21.99 -3.58 -1.52
CA TYR A 107 21.62 -4.74 -0.71
C TYR A 107 22.85 -5.42 -0.09
N GLU A 108 23.99 -5.42 -0.78
CA GLU A 108 25.26 -5.91 -0.26
C GLU A 108 25.77 -5.07 0.94
N ALA A 109 25.49 -3.78 0.95
CA ALA A 109 25.87 -2.85 2.02
C ALA A 109 25.07 -3.04 3.33
N CYS A 110 23.96 -3.80 3.31
CA CYS A 110 23.11 -4.00 4.48
C CYS A 110 23.40 -5.34 5.18
N ASP A 111 23.20 -5.39 6.50
CA ASP A 111 23.30 -6.60 7.32
C ASP A 111 21.95 -7.30 7.44
N LEU A 112 20.88 -6.51 7.59
CA LEU A 112 19.49 -6.94 7.65
C LEU A 112 18.70 -6.36 6.47
N LEU A 113 18.04 -7.21 5.71
CA LEU A 113 17.12 -6.84 4.64
C LEU A 113 15.69 -7.27 5.00
N MET A 114 14.86 -6.29 5.28
CA MET A 114 13.45 -6.46 5.51
C MET A 114 12.69 -6.19 4.23
N GLY A 115 11.79 -7.08 3.82
CA GLY A 115 10.91 -6.87 2.66
C GLY A 115 9.49 -6.58 3.11
N ILE A 116 8.86 -5.56 2.52
CA ILE A 116 7.47 -5.21 2.81
C ILE A 116 6.46 -6.24 2.29
N SER A 117 6.87 -7.09 1.35
CA SER A 117 6.10 -8.21 0.86
C SER A 117 6.95 -9.48 0.84
N LYS A 118 6.31 -10.63 0.81
CA LYS A 118 7.00 -11.91 0.62
C LYS A 118 7.74 -11.94 -0.72
N GLN A 119 7.16 -11.29 -1.76
CA GLN A 119 7.82 -11.12 -3.05
C GLN A 119 9.08 -10.28 -2.92
N THR A 120 9.07 -9.18 -2.17
CA THR A 120 10.25 -8.33 -1.96
C THR A 120 11.35 -9.09 -1.21
N VAL A 121 10.99 -9.92 -0.22
CA VAL A 121 11.98 -10.80 0.46
C VAL A 121 12.63 -11.77 -0.54
N ASN A 122 11.84 -12.37 -1.44
CA ASN A 122 12.37 -13.26 -2.47
C ASN A 122 13.28 -12.52 -3.47
N ILE A 123 12.88 -11.32 -3.88
CA ILE A 123 13.70 -10.44 -4.75
C ILE A 123 15.05 -10.14 -4.10
N ASN A 124 15.08 -9.78 -2.81
CA ASN A 124 16.32 -9.52 -2.08
C ASN A 124 17.28 -10.74 -2.13
N LYS A 125 16.74 -11.95 -1.92
CA LYS A 125 17.52 -13.19 -1.98
C LYS A 125 18.06 -13.46 -3.37
N ILE A 126 17.23 -13.28 -4.40
CA ILE A 126 17.61 -13.49 -5.81
C ILE A 126 18.72 -12.51 -6.22
N VAL A 127 18.59 -11.23 -5.92
CA VAL A 127 19.57 -10.19 -6.25
C VAL A 127 20.92 -10.47 -5.60
N LEU A 128 20.93 -10.91 -4.36
CA LEU A 128 22.17 -11.17 -3.63
C LEU A 128 22.81 -12.49 -3.99
N GLY A 129 22.03 -13.52 -4.28
CA GLY A 129 22.55 -14.86 -4.55
C GLY A 129 23.45 -15.36 -3.42
N ASP A 130 24.65 -15.85 -3.74
CA ASP A 130 25.60 -16.36 -2.72
C ASP A 130 26.03 -15.34 -1.68
N LYS A 131 26.04 -14.05 -2.01
CA LYS A 131 26.36 -12.98 -1.07
C LYS A 131 25.29 -12.78 0.02
N GLY A 132 24.10 -13.31 -0.20
CA GLY A 132 23.01 -13.31 0.79
C GLY A 132 23.18 -14.35 1.91
N LYS A 133 24.11 -15.31 1.82
CA LYS A 133 24.25 -16.42 2.78
C LYS A 133 24.51 -15.96 4.24
N ASN A 134 25.20 -14.83 4.39
CA ASN A 134 25.56 -14.27 5.69
C ASN A 134 24.69 -13.07 6.08
N LYS A 135 23.53 -12.86 5.43
CA LYS A 135 22.64 -11.75 5.71
C LYS A 135 21.33 -12.24 6.30
N VAL A 136 20.70 -11.39 7.11
CA VAL A 136 19.39 -11.66 7.69
C VAL A 136 18.32 -11.15 6.74
N PHE A 137 17.32 -11.99 6.46
CA PHE A 137 16.14 -11.63 5.68
C PHE A 137 14.88 -11.77 6.55
N LYS A 138 14.06 -10.74 6.57
CA LYS A 138 12.81 -10.72 7.33
C LYS A 138 11.65 -10.22 6.46
N TYR A 139 10.48 -10.77 6.71
CA TYR A 139 9.22 -10.28 6.17
C TYR A 139 8.62 -9.28 7.16
N VAL A 140 8.55 -8.02 6.76
CA VAL A 140 8.04 -6.91 7.59
C VAL A 140 7.03 -6.13 6.75
N PRO A 141 5.80 -6.64 6.62
CA PRO A 141 4.74 -5.94 5.89
C PRO A 141 4.34 -4.66 6.61
N HIS A 142 3.74 -3.74 5.86
CA HIS A 142 3.16 -2.55 6.47
C HIS A 142 2.04 -2.92 7.44
N GLY A 143 2.07 -2.27 8.60
CA GLY A 143 1.04 -2.35 9.61
C GLY A 143 0.32 -1.02 9.79
N LEU A 144 -1.00 -1.05 9.86
CA LEU A 144 -1.82 0.13 10.07
C LEU A 144 -2.45 0.13 11.47
N ASN A 145 -2.86 1.30 11.93
CA ASN A 145 -3.53 1.39 13.22
C ASN A 145 -5.02 0.99 13.09
N PRO A 146 -5.46 -0.12 13.73
CA PRO A 146 -6.84 -0.58 13.68
C PRO A 146 -7.83 0.31 14.42
N ASP A 147 -7.35 1.28 15.21
CA ASP A 147 -8.20 2.28 15.88
C ASP A 147 -8.51 3.46 14.95
N ILE A 148 -7.80 3.59 13.83
CA ILE A 148 -8.07 4.59 12.79
C ILE A 148 -9.02 4.04 11.73
N TYR A 149 -8.77 2.79 11.27
CA TYR A 149 -9.57 2.12 10.27
C TYR A 149 -10.34 0.96 10.92
N PHE A 150 -11.65 1.08 10.97
CA PHE A 150 -12.52 0.12 11.63
C PHE A 150 -13.95 0.16 11.06
N PRO A 151 -14.72 -0.92 11.19
CA PRO A 151 -16.13 -0.94 10.76
C PRO A 151 -16.98 0.02 11.60
N ILE A 152 -17.79 0.83 10.94
CA ILE A 152 -18.65 1.82 11.56
C ILE A 152 -20.08 1.26 11.71
N ASP A 153 -20.68 1.48 12.87
CA ASP A 153 -22.10 1.28 13.09
C ASP A 153 -22.85 2.59 12.73
N GLU A 154 -23.43 2.60 11.53
CA GLU A 154 -24.14 3.77 11.00
C GLU A 154 -25.23 4.29 11.96
N SER A 155 -25.86 3.41 12.73
CA SER A 155 -26.91 3.79 13.68
C SER A 155 -26.38 4.66 14.82
N LYS A 156 -25.12 4.52 15.17
CA LYS A 156 -24.49 5.21 16.32
C LYS A 156 -23.62 6.40 15.93
N ASP A 157 -23.12 6.46 14.69
CA ASP A 157 -22.24 7.54 14.24
C ASP A 157 -22.99 8.59 13.40
N LYS A 158 -23.33 9.72 14.05
CA LYS A 158 -23.96 10.84 13.36
C LYS A 158 -23.01 11.47 12.33
N GLY A 159 -21.72 11.60 12.64
CA GLY A 159 -20.72 12.19 11.72
C GLY A 159 -20.62 11.39 10.43
N TYR A 160 -20.68 10.06 10.53
CA TYR A 160 -20.70 9.18 9.36
C TYR A 160 -21.98 9.41 8.51
N ARG A 161 -23.16 9.46 9.13
CA ARG A 161 -24.41 9.73 8.38
C ARG A 161 -24.40 11.10 7.70
N ASP A 162 -23.92 12.13 8.38
CA ASP A 162 -23.82 13.47 7.80
C ASP A 162 -22.80 13.49 6.63
N PHE A 163 -21.70 12.78 6.76
CA PHE A 163 -20.70 12.63 5.71
C PHE A 163 -21.22 11.82 4.50
N LYS A 164 -21.97 10.73 4.73
CA LYS A 164 -22.65 9.96 3.69
C LYS A 164 -23.55 10.85 2.84
N LYS A 165 -24.38 11.69 3.48
CA LYS A 165 -25.25 12.64 2.79
C LYS A 165 -24.48 13.70 2.00
N LEU A 166 -23.33 14.15 2.52
CA LEU A 166 -22.46 15.08 1.80
C LEU A 166 -21.90 14.46 0.52
N ILE A 167 -21.46 13.20 0.57
CA ILE A 167 -20.88 12.50 -0.58
C ILE A 167 -21.93 12.16 -1.63
N PHE A 168 -23.08 11.61 -1.23
CA PHE A 168 -24.11 11.11 -2.14
C PHE A 168 -25.29 12.08 -2.38
N LYS A 169 -25.24 13.31 -1.88
CA LYS A 169 -26.29 14.33 -2.11
C LYS A 169 -27.70 13.82 -1.77
N GLU A 170 -27.84 13.17 -0.59
CA GLU A 170 -29.09 12.55 -0.11
C GLU A 170 -29.54 11.30 -0.91
N GLU A 171 -28.76 10.81 -1.87
CA GLU A 171 -28.99 9.50 -2.48
C GLU A 171 -28.53 8.37 -1.55
N ASP A 172 -29.11 7.19 -1.71
CA ASP A 172 -28.69 5.97 -1.03
C ASP A 172 -28.28 4.91 -2.07
N PRO A 173 -27.03 4.90 -2.52
CA PRO A 173 -26.55 3.98 -3.54
C PRO A 173 -26.73 2.51 -3.13
N GLU A 174 -27.16 1.66 -4.06
CA GLU A 174 -27.29 0.22 -3.91
C GLU A 174 -25.90 -0.47 -3.89
N PHE A 175 -24.93 0.12 -4.62
CA PHE A 175 -23.59 -0.44 -4.74
C PHE A 175 -22.53 0.66 -4.95
N VAL A 176 -21.48 0.64 -4.15
CA VAL A 176 -20.40 1.62 -4.19
C VAL A 176 -19.05 0.93 -4.37
N VAL A 177 -18.41 1.20 -5.50
CA VAL A 177 -16.98 0.86 -5.72
C VAL A 177 -16.13 2.03 -5.24
N TYR A 178 -15.11 1.78 -4.45
CA TYR A 178 -14.20 2.82 -3.96
C TYR A 178 -12.79 2.65 -4.52
N PHE A 179 -12.18 3.76 -4.90
CA PHE A 179 -10.79 3.86 -5.29
C PHE A 179 -10.10 4.97 -4.51
N ASN A 180 -8.92 4.68 -3.94
CA ASN A 180 -8.10 5.66 -3.23
C ASN A 180 -6.64 5.51 -3.63
N SER A 181 -6.09 6.49 -4.33
CA SER A 181 -4.66 6.59 -4.62
C SER A 181 -4.34 7.94 -5.29
N ARG A 182 -3.06 8.27 -5.38
CA ARG A 182 -2.58 9.38 -6.20
C ARG A 182 -2.83 9.09 -7.69
N ASN A 183 -3.11 10.14 -8.44
CA ASN A 183 -3.24 10.06 -9.90
C ASN A 183 -1.85 9.93 -10.54
N ILE A 184 -1.38 8.70 -10.69
CA ILE A 184 -0.14 8.33 -11.37
C ILE A 184 -0.38 7.15 -12.30
N ARG A 185 0.34 7.08 -13.43
CA ARG A 185 0.07 6.16 -14.55
C ARG A 185 -0.05 4.69 -14.13
N ARG A 186 0.84 4.22 -13.27
CA ARG A 186 0.82 2.80 -12.83
C ARG A 186 -0.44 2.42 -12.06
N LYS A 187 -1.22 3.38 -11.53
CA LYS A 187 -2.45 3.10 -10.77
C LYS A 187 -3.65 2.73 -11.65
N GLN A 188 -3.53 2.86 -12.98
CA GLN A 188 -4.51 2.39 -13.95
C GLN A 188 -5.93 2.93 -13.67
N ILE A 189 -6.05 4.22 -13.29
CA ILE A 189 -7.34 4.82 -12.93
C ILE A 189 -8.29 4.88 -14.14
N PRO A 190 -7.84 5.27 -15.36
CA PRO A 190 -8.68 5.22 -16.55
C PRO A 190 -9.24 3.81 -16.82
N ASP A 191 -8.39 2.77 -16.71
CA ASP A 191 -8.81 1.38 -16.91
C ASP A 191 -9.86 0.95 -15.86
N THR A 192 -9.72 1.44 -14.61
CA THR A 192 -10.72 1.25 -13.54
C THR A 192 -12.06 1.90 -13.90
N LEU A 193 -12.06 3.12 -14.44
CA LEU A 193 -13.27 3.81 -14.90
C LEU A 193 -13.92 3.09 -16.07
N ILE A 194 -13.14 2.66 -17.08
CA ILE A 194 -13.68 1.87 -18.21
C ILE A 194 -14.30 0.56 -17.71
N ALA A 195 -13.63 -0.14 -16.79
CA ALA A 195 -14.16 -1.36 -16.18
C ALA A 195 -15.49 -1.11 -15.48
N PHE A 196 -15.59 0.00 -14.74
CA PHE A 196 -16.83 0.37 -14.07
C PHE A 196 -17.95 0.71 -15.07
N ARG A 197 -17.63 1.38 -16.19
CA ARG A 197 -18.59 1.63 -17.26
C ARG A 197 -19.08 0.32 -17.89
N LEU A 198 -18.21 -0.63 -18.20
CA LEU A 198 -18.60 -1.94 -18.72
C LEU A 198 -19.48 -2.72 -17.74
N PHE A 199 -19.17 -2.62 -16.45
CA PHE A 199 -20.03 -3.19 -15.41
C PHE A 199 -21.43 -2.57 -15.44
N LEU A 200 -21.56 -1.24 -15.51
CA LEU A 200 -22.86 -0.58 -15.63
C LEU A 200 -23.63 -1.03 -16.88
N ASP A 201 -22.95 -1.14 -18.03
CA ASP A 201 -23.57 -1.59 -19.28
C ASP A 201 -24.08 -3.04 -19.20
N SER A 202 -23.48 -3.88 -18.34
CA SER A 202 -23.95 -5.25 -18.07
C SER A 202 -25.22 -5.33 -17.22
N LEU A 203 -25.63 -4.22 -16.59
CA LEU A 203 -26.81 -4.15 -15.73
C LEU A 203 -28.06 -3.68 -16.48
N PRO A 204 -29.27 -4.08 -16.04
CA PRO A 204 -30.50 -3.43 -16.43
C PRO A 204 -30.47 -1.92 -16.21
N GLU A 205 -31.10 -1.13 -17.06
CA GLU A 205 -31.02 0.33 -17.01
C GLU A 205 -31.49 0.93 -15.68
N ASP A 206 -32.54 0.38 -15.11
CA ASP A 206 -33.09 0.80 -13.81
C ASP A 206 -32.15 0.56 -12.65
N LYS A 207 -31.15 -0.35 -12.76
CA LYS A 207 -30.17 -0.67 -11.74
C LYS A 207 -28.92 0.21 -11.80
N ARG A 208 -28.61 0.76 -12.97
CA ARG A 208 -27.38 1.53 -13.19
C ARG A 208 -27.25 2.74 -12.26
N LYS A 209 -28.36 3.48 -12.07
CA LYS A 209 -28.38 4.69 -11.24
C LYS A 209 -28.01 4.44 -9.76
N GLY A 210 -28.32 3.24 -9.25
CA GLY A 210 -28.00 2.83 -7.90
C GLY A 210 -26.53 2.46 -7.69
N CYS A 211 -25.70 2.40 -8.76
CA CYS A 211 -24.30 2.03 -8.67
C CYS A 211 -23.41 3.27 -8.80
N LYS A 212 -22.46 3.45 -7.89
CA LYS A 212 -21.52 4.59 -7.90
C LYS A 212 -20.07 4.09 -7.84
N ILE A 213 -19.17 4.81 -8.52
CA ILE A 213 -17.73 4.72 -8.24
C ILE A 213 -17.27 6.00 -7.57
N LEU A 214 -16.68 5.87 -6.42
CA LEU A 214 -16.16 6.96 -5.60
C LEU A 214 -14.63 6.95 -5.65
N LEU A 215 -14.03 8.01 -6.20
CA LEU A 215 -12.59 8.14 -6.34
C LEU A 215 -12.04 9.24 -5.43
N HIS A 216 -11.18 8.87 -4.49
CA HIS A 216 -10.39 9.83 -3.73
C HIS A 216 -9.00 9.94 -4.35
N THR A 217 -8.82 10.95 -5.21
CA THR A 217 -7.61 11.14 -6.04
C THR A 217 -7.55 12.58 -6.56
N GLU A 218 -6.39 12.98 -7.08
CA GLU A 218 -6.27 14.24 -7.83
C GLU A 218 -6.96 14.09 -9.20
N LEU A 219 -7.74 15.11 -9.60
CA LEU A 219 -8.46 15.07 -10.88
C LEU A 219 -7.49 15.08 -12.08
N THR A 220 -6.43 15.90 -11.99
CA THR A 220 -5.38 16.01 -13.02
C THR A 220 -3.99 15.90 -12.40
N SER A 221 -3.07 15.23 -13.09
CA SER A 221 -1.68 15.09 -12.63
C SER A 221 -0.73 14.87 -13.81
N ASN A 222 0.42 15.54 -13.80
CA ASN A 222 1.48 15.32 -14.79
C ASN A 222 2.08 13.90 -14.73
N ALA A 223 2.01 13.24 -13.57
CA ALA A 223 2.45 11.86 -13.40
C ALA A 223 1.37 10.83 -13.79
N GLY A 224 0.14 11.28 -13.98
CA GLY A 224 -1.04 10.49 -14.31
C GLY A 224 -1.72 10.95 -15.59
N THR A 225 -2.99 11.36 -15.45
CA THR A 225 -3.82 11.82 -16.58
C THR A 225 -4.86 12.84 -16.11
N ASP A 226 -5.61 13.39 -17.06
CA ASP A 226 -6.82 14.17 -16.83
C ASP A 226 -8.01 13.21 -16.69
N LEU A 227 -8.46 12.99 -15.44
CA LEU A 227 -9.56 12.08 -15.14
C LEU A 227 -10.94 12.69 -15.44
N ASP A 228 -11.02 14.03 -15.52
CA ASP A 228 -12.25 14.69 -15.92
C ASP A 228 -12.54 14.44 -17.40
N ALA A 229 -11.54 14.61 -18.25
CA ALA A 229 -11.63 14.26 -19.67
C ALA A 229 -11.95 12.76 -19.89
N VAL A 230 -11.37 11.87 -19.06
CA VAL A 230 -11.70 10.43 -19.10
C VAL A 230 -13.17 10.18 -18.72
N ARG A 231 -13.64 10.83 -17.64
CA ARG A 231 -15.03 10.76 -17.22
C ARG A 231 -15.98 11.28 -18.34
N GLU A 232 -15.73 12.48 -18.87
CA GLU A 232 -16.54 13.06 -19.93
C GLU A 232 -16.66 12.15 -21.15
N TYR A 233 -15.57 11.49 -21.55
CA TYR A 233 -15.58 10.62 -22.73
C TYR A 233 -16.32 9.29 -22.50
N PHE A 234 -16.15 8.65 -21.33
CA PHE A 234 -16.72 7.32 -21.09
C PHE A 234 -18.07 7.31 -20.38
N PHE A 235 -18.48 8.44 -19.76
CA PHE A 235 -19.70 8.53 -18.93
C PHE A 235 -20.66 9.62 -19.41
N GLU A 236 -20.77 9.83 -20.72
CA GLU A 236 -21.68 10.82 -21.32
C GLU A 236 -23.15 10.61 -20.92
N GLU A 237 -23.91 11.71 -20.88
CA GLU A 237 -25.36 11.91 -20.82
C GLU A 237 -26.13 11.12 -19.73
N ASN A 238 -25.96 9.80 -19.59
CA ASN A 238 -26.76 8.98 -18.68
C ASN A 238 -25.96 8.40 -17.50
N TYR A 239 -24.66 8.64 -17.43
CA TYR A 239 -23.75 8.01 -16.49
C TYR A 239 -22.91 8.97 -15.65
N GLU A 240 -23.05 10.29 -15.85
CA GLU A 240 -22.25 11.31 -15.14
C GLU A 240 -22.40 11.18 -13.62
N ASP A 241 -23.62 10.95 -13.14
CA ASP A 241 -23.92 10.80 -11.72
C ASP A 241 -23.37 9.50 -11.10
N ASN A 242 -22.88 8.55 -11.92
CA ASN A 242 -22.30 7.32 -11.44
C ASN A 242 -20.84 7.49 -10.94
N VAL A 243 -20.16 8.59 -11.34
CA VAL A 243 -18.76 8.86 -10.99
C VAL A 243 -18.67 10.03 -10.02
N ILE A 244 -18.14 9.79 -8.84
CA ILE A 244 -18.00 10.77 -7.78
C ILE A 244 -16.51 10.96 -7.46
N PHE A 245 -16.01 12.20 -7.53
CA PHE A 245 -14.66 12.56 -7.12
C PHE A 245 -14.66 13.23 -5.74
N SER A 246 -13.89 12.69 -4.82
CA SER A 246 -13.56 13.28 -3.52
C SER A 246 -12.21 13.96 -3.62
N LEU A 247 -12.19 15.27 -3.87
CA LEU A 247 -10.99 16.04 -4.19
C LEU A 247 -10.36 16.74 -2.97
N ASN A 248 -11.11 16.90 -1.89
CA ASN A 248 -10.65 17.60 -0.71
C ASN A 248 -9.67 16.75 0.11
N LYS A 249 -8.71 17.40 0.77
CA LYS A 249 -7.91 16.74 1.78
C LYS A 249 -8.82 16.34 2.96
N LEU A 250 -8.80 15.06 3.30
CA LEU A 250 -9.64 14.47 4.33
C LEU A 250 -8.83 14.19 5.60
N SER A 251 -9.50 14.22 6.76
CA SER A 251 -8.96 13.68 7.99
C SER A 251 -8.92 12.15 7.95
N GLN A 252 -8.15 11.52 8.84
CA GLN A 252 -8.11 10.05 8.96
C GLN A 252 -9.51 9.47 9.24
N GLN A 253 -10.31 10.13 10.06
CA GLN A 253 -11.69 9.73 10.34
C GLN A 253 -12.56 9.77 9.07
N GLN A 254 -12.45 10.83 8.27
CA GLN A 254 -13.18 10.94 7.00
C GLN A 254 -12.72 9.92 5.98
N LEU A 255 -11.42 9.57 5.96
CA LEU A 255 -10.93 8.47 5.12
C LEU A 255 -11.54 7.14 5.56
N ASN A 256 -11.61 6.86 6.88
CA ASN A 256 -12.31 5.67 7.39
C ASN A 256 -13.79 5.67 6.98
N TYR A 257 -14.45 6.83 6.96
CA TYR A 257 -15.82 6.94 6.47
C TYR A 257 -15.93 6.52 5.00
N LEU A 258 -15.01 6.94 4.12
CA LEU A 258 -15.04 6.55 2.70
C LEU A 258 -14.92 5.03 2.52
N TYR A 259 -14.04 4.36 3.28
CA TYR A 259 -13.95 2.89 3.23
C TYR A 259 -15.23 2.20 3.71
N ASN A 260 -15.90 2.76 4.72
CA ASN A 260 -17.17 2.21 5.22
C ASN A 260 -18.38 2.52 4.32
N LEU A 261 -18.30 3.53 3.45
CA LEU A 261 -19.32 3.80 2.42
C LEU A 261 -19.26 2.81 1.26
N ALA A 262 -18.15 2.12 1.09
CA ALA A 262 -17.89 1.25 -0.05
C ALA A 262 -18.36 -0.20 0.20
N ASP A 263 -18.93 -0.80 -0.85
CA ASP A 263 -19.16 -2.24 -0.91
C ASP A 263 -17.90 -3.01 -1.29
N VAL A 264 -16.97 -2.36 -2.02
CA VAL A 264 -15.69 -2.94 -2.41
C VAL A 264 -14.65 -1.86 -2.71
N GLN A 265 -13.41 -2.10 -2.28
CA GLN A 265 -12.24 -1.31 -2.68
C GLN A 265 -11.59 -1.93 -3.92
N VAL A 266 -11.27 -1.12 -4.93
CA VAL A 266 -10.54 -1.58 -6.12
C VAL A 266 -9.15 -0.97 -6.20
N LEU A 267 -8.15 -1.79 -6.56
CA LEU A 267 -6.79 -1.34 -6.85
C LEU A 267 -6.13 -2.25 -7.90
N ILE A 268 -6.20 -1.86 -9.17
CA ILE A 268 -5.63 -2.62 -10.29
C ILE A 268 -4.29 -2.04 -10.78
N THR A 269 -3.52 -1.47 -9.86
CA THR A 269 -2.19 -0.92 -10.18
C THR A 269 -1.30 -1.98 -10.86
N SER A 270 -0.50 -1.55 -11.84
CA SER A 270 0.34 -2.45 -12.65
C SER A 270 1.59 -2.96 -11.94
N ASN A 271 2.03 -2.30 -10.89
CA ASN A 271 3.01 -2.74 -9.91
C ASN A 271 2.78 -2.02 -8.58
N GLU A 272 3.03 -2.70 -7.48
CA GLU A 272 2.77 -2.15 -6.14
C GLU A 272 3.58 -2.90 -5.08
N GLY A 273 4.38 -2.19 -4.30
CA GLY A 273 5.14 -2.79 -3.20
C GLY A 273 4.25 -3.39 -2.11
N TRP A 274 3.15 -2.70 -1.78
CA TRP A 274 2.20 -3.19 -0.78
C TRP A 274 0.74 -2.91 -1.15
N GLY A 275 0.35 -1.63 -1.31
CA GLY A 275 -1.03 -1.22 -1.50
C GLY A 275 -1.74 -0.93 -0.17
N LEU A 276 -1.29 0.09 0.56
CA LEU A 276 -1.82 0.47 1.87
C LEU A 276 -3.35 0.59 1.90
N THR A 277 -3.93 1.14 0.83
CA THR A 277 -5.39 1.34 0.71
C THR A 277 -6.20 0.03 0.75
N LEU A 278 -5.61 -1.11 0.36
CA LEU A 278 -6.25 -2.41 0.51
C LEU A 278 -6.29 -2.85 1.98
N THR A 279 -5.19 -2.63 2.73
CA THR A 279 -5.16 -2.91 4.17
C THR A 279 -6.13 -1.99 4.93
N GLU A 280 -6.20 -0.70 4.56
CA GLU A 280 -7.17 0.26 5.12
C GLU A 280 -8.62 -0.21 4.89
N ALA A 281 -8.93 -0.65 3.67
CA ALA A 281 -10.25 -1.20 3.32
C ALA A 281 -10.58 -2.46 4.15
N MET A 282 -9.65 -3.42 4.22
CA MET A 282 -9.87 -4.64 5.01
C MET A 282 -10.04 -4.33 6.50
N LEU A 283 -9.28 -3.39 7.08
CA LEU A 283 -9.46 -2.94 8.45
C LEU A 283 -10.83 -2.30 8.68
N ALA A 284 -11.36 -1.57 7.70
CA ALA A 284 -12.71 -1.02 7.73
C ALA A 284 -13.82 -2.09 7.50
N GLY A 285 -13.45 -3.32 7.19
CA GLY A 285 -14.39 -4.43 6.91
C GLY A 285 -14.95 -4.39 5.49
N THR A 286 -14.19 -3.85 4.53
CA THR A 286 -14.55 -3.73 3.12
C THR A 286 -13.73 -4.73 2.29
N PRO A 287 -14.38 -5.56 1.45
CA PRO A 287 -13.68 -6.48 0.57
C PRO A 287 -12.87 -5.76 -0.51
N ILE A 288 -11.95 -6.49 -1.14
CA ILE A 288 -10.98 -5.91 -2.08
C ILE A 288 -11.01 -6.60 -3.45
N ILE A 289 -10.93 -5.80 -4.51
CA ILE A 289 -10.58 -6.23 -5.87
C ILE A 289 -9.17 -5.73 -6.16
N ALA A 290 -8.24 -6.63 -6.48
CA ALA A 290 -6.86 -6.22 -6.72
C ALA A 290 -6.19 -7.03 -7.82
N ASN A 291 -5.23 -6.37 -8.52
CA ASN A 291 -4.33 -7.04 -9.46
C ASN A 291 -3.41 -8.02 -8.73
N VAL A 292 -3.19 -9.19 -9.32
CA VAL A 292 -2.30 -10.22 -8.76
C VAL A 292 -0.84 -9.87 -9.11
N THR A 293 -0.30 -8.86 -8.45
CA THR A 293 1.09 -8.41 -8.60
C THR A 293 1.62 -7.85 -7.28
N GLY A 294 2.93 -7.84 -7.10
CA GLY A 294 3.62 -7.26 -5.95
C GLY A 294 3.10 -7.72 -4.59
N GLY A 295 3.10 -6.81 -3.63
CA GLY A 295 2.63 -7.08 -2.26
C GLY A 295 1.12 -7.20 -2.11
N MET A 296 0.34 -6.84 -3.12
CA MET A 296 -1.11 -7.06 -3.12
C MET A 296 -1.46 -8.55 -3.05
N GLN A 297 -0.60 -9.42 -3.56
CA GLN A 297 -0.76 -10.88 -3.48
C GLN A 297 -0.79 -11.38 -2.03
N ASP A 298 0.02 -10.78 -1.17
CA ASP A 298 0.05 -11.12 0.25
C ASP A 298 -1.30 -10.82 0.91
N GLN A 299 -1.92 -9.68 0.57
CA GLN A 299 -3.18 -9.23 1.14
C GLN A 299 -4.38 -10.07 0.68
N MET A 300 -4.28 -10.74 -0.46
CA MET A 300 -5.30 -11.67 -0.95
C MET A 300 -5.19 -13.07 -0.33
N ARG A 301 -4.10 -13.36 0.37
CA ARG A 301 -3.86 -14.66 1.05
C ARG A 301 -4.03 -15.86 0.11
N PHE A 302 -3.31 -15.88 -1.00
CA PHE A 302 -3.26 -17.11 -1.78
C PHE A 302 -2.70 -18.26 -0.95
N VAL A 303 -3.22 -19.45 -1.14
CA VAL A 303 -2.71 -20.66 -0.51
C VAL A 303 -2.16 -21.63 -1.56
N ASP A 304 -1.07 -22.29 -1.20
CA ASP A 304 -0.44 -23.33 -2.02
C ASP A 304 -1.26 -24.63 -2.03
N ASN A 305 -0.72 -25.66 -2.68
CA ASN A 305 -1.38 -26.96 -2.79
C ASN A 305 -1.52 -27.68 -1.44
N GLU A 306 -0.75 -27.30 -0.42
CA GLU A 306 -0.80 -27.82 0.94
C GLU A 306 -1.77 -27.02 1.85
N GLY A 307 -2.34 -25.92 1.33
CA GLY A 307 -3.24 -25.03 2.08
C GLY A 307 -2.50 -24.01 2.95
N LYS A 308 -1.19 -23.88 2.79
CA LYS A 308 -0.39 -22.85 3.48
C LYS A 308 -0.43 -21.53 2.70
N TRP A 309 -0.29 -20.45 3.41
CA TRP A 309 -0.15 -19.14 2.80
C TRP A 309 1.06 -19.11 1.85
N TYR A 310 0.78 -18.91 0.56
CA TYR A 310 1.78 -18.94 -0.50
C TYR A 310 2.94 -18.00 -0.18
N THR A 311 4.14 -18.52 -0.42
CA THR A 311 5.39 -17.77 -0.28
C THR A 311 6.18 -17.89 -1.57
N PRO A 312 6.49 -16.76 -2.25
CA PRO A 312 7.30 -16.74 -3.45
C PRO A 312 8.66 -17.41 -3.28
N ASP A 313 9.07 -18.18 -4.30
CA ASP A 313 10.39 -18.80 -4.40
C ASP A 313 10.95 -18.64 -5.83
N ILE A 314 12.05 -19.32 -6.14
CA ILE A 314 12.66 -19.26 -7.46
C ILE A 314 11.80 -19.91 -8.55
N ASN A 315 10.95 -20.89 -8.21
CA ASN A 315 10.12 -21.62 -9.16
C ASN A 315 8.80 -20.91 -9.43
N VAL A 316 8.18 -20.38 -8.37
CA VAL A 316 6.95 -19.58 -8.44
C VAL A 316 7.22 -18.23 -7.79
N PRO A 317 7.90 -17.32 -8.48
CA PRO A 317 8.31 -16.03 -7.90
C PRO A 317 7.12 -15.07 -7.72
N SER A 318 6.03 -15.24 -8.46
CA SER A 318 4.80 -14.46 -8.39
C SER A 318 3.62 -15.32 -8.83
N ASN A 319 2.45 -15.09 -8.25
CA ASN A 319 1.21 -15.80 -8.60
C ASN A 319 0.43 -15.13 -9.76
N HIS A 320 1.03 -14.19 -10.49
CA HIS A 320 0.39 -13.44 -11.57
C HIS A 320 -0.25 -14.32 -12.67
N ASN A 321 0.30 -15.52 -12.89
CA ASN A 321 -0.25 -16.50 -13.83
C ASN A 321 -1.38 -17.36 -13.20
N GLY A 322 -1.71 -17.16 -11.95
CA GLY A 322 -2.74 -17.92 -11.25
C GLY A 322 -2.36 -19.38 -11.03
N THR A 323 -1.11 -19.67 -10.68
CA THR A 323 -0.66 -21.00 -10.26
C THR A 323 -1.50 -21.50 -9.08
N TYR A 324 -1.74 -20.64 -8.11
CA TYR A 324 -2.59 -20.90 -6.95
C TYR A 324 -3.90 -20.12 -7.08
N LYS A 325 -5.02 -20.82 -7.00
CA LYS A 325 -6.36 -20.25 -7.23
C LYS A 325 -7.13 -19.95 -5.94
N LYS A 326 -6.83 -20.68 -4.85
CA LYS A 326 -7.49 -20.47 -3.57
C LYS A 326 -6.93 -19.25 -2.87
N HIS A 327 -7.80 -18.41 -2.37
CA HIS A 327 -7.46 -17.15 -1.70
C HIS A 327 -8.47 -16.83 -0.59
N GLY A 328 -8.25 -15.75 0.14
CA GLY A 328 -9.18 -15.27 1.15
C GLY A 328 -10.53 -14.86 0.57
N GLU A 329 -11.62 -15.15 1.27
CA GLU A 329 -12.99 -14.88 0.81
C GLU A 329 -13.30 -13.37 0.63
N TRP A 330 -12.52 -12.51 1.26
CA TRP A 330 -12.62 -11.06 1.15
C TRP A 330 -11.99 -10.47 -0.12
N ALA A 331 -11.25 -11.28 -0.86
CA ALA A 331 -10.48 -10.85 -2.03
C ALA A 331 -11.10 -11.36 -3.32
N PHE A 332 -11.11 -10.50 -4.34
CA PHE A 332 -11.53 -10.78 -5.71
C PHE A 332 -10.34 -10.51 -6.65
N PRO A 333 -9.47 -11.51 -6.87
CA PRO A 333 -8.27 -11.33 -7.66
C PRO A 333 -8.58 -11.05 -9.14
N VAL A 334 -7.83 -10.10 -9.72
CA VAL A 334 -7.74 -9.91 -11.17
C VAL A 334 -6.34 -10.30 -11.62
N TYR A 335 -6.24 -11.30 -12.48
CA TYR A 335 -4.95 -11.74 -13.00
C TYR A 335 -4.53 -10.85 -14.18
N PRO A 336 -3.25 -10.41 -14.25
CA PRO A 336 -2.81 -9.60 -15.37
C PRO A 336 -2.89 -10.38 -16.69
N ALA A 337 -3.48 -9.75 -17.68
CA ALA A 337 -3.61 -10.31 -19.03
C ALA A 337 -2.40 -9.99 -19.91
N SER A 338 -1.64 -8.96 -19.55
CA SER A 338 -0.40 -8.60 -20.25
C SER A 338 0.66 -8.14 -19.27
N ARG A 339 1.90 -8.36 -19.67
CA ARG A 339 3.08 -7.92 -18.93
C ARG A 339 4.05 -7.24 -19.89
N SER A 340 4.50 -6.05 -19.57
CA SER A 340 5.52 -5.34 -20.32
C SER A 340 6.68 -4.93 -19.41
N VAL A 341 7.86 -4.70 -20.00
CA VAL A 341 8.98 -4.09 -19.28
C VAL A 341 8.88 -2.59 -19.43
N GLN A 342 8.86 -1.89 -18.30
CA GLN A 342 8.92 -0.44 -18.24
C GLN A 342 10.21 0.00 -17.55
N GLY A 343 10.53 1.27 -17.65
CA GLY A 343 11.73 1.77 -17.01
C GLY A 343 11.93 3.27 -17.13
N SER A 344 12.94 3.71 -16.42
CA SER A 344 13.50 5.06 -16.47
C SER A 344 15.01 4.94 -16.22
N PRO A 345 15.83 5.97 -16.49
CA PRO A 345 17.27 5.86 -16.22
C PRO A 345 17.62 5.34 -14.82
N PRO A 346 16.94 5.79 -13.73
CA PRO A 346 17.25 5.27 -12.41
C PRO A 346 16.60 3.90 -12.10
N THR A 347 15.62 3.44 -12.87
CA THR A 347 14.97 2.13 -12.77
C THR A 347 14.95 1.49 -14.14
N PRO A 348 16.06 0.90 -14.62
CA PRO A 348 16.20 0.49 -16.02
C PRO A 348 15.14 -0.49 -16.49
N TYR A 349 14.59 -1.28 -15.59
CA TYR A 349 13.53 -2.24 -15.88
C TYR A 349 12.71 -2.58 -14.64
N ILE A 350 11.41 -2.70 -14.85
CA ILE A 350 10.43 -3.26 -13.90
C ILE A 350 9.26 -3.79 -14.75
N TYR A 351 8.56 -4.81 -14.29
CA TYR A 351 7.34 -5.27 -14.97
C TYR A 351 6.16 -4.34 -14.67
N ASP A 352 5.37 -4.16 -15.71
CA ASP A 352 4.07 -3.49 -15.70
C ASP A 352 3.02 -4.57 -16.01
N ASP A 353 2.37 -5.06 -14.97
CA ASP A 353 1.36 -6.12 -15.03
C ASP A 353 -0.02 -5.48 -15.22
N ARG A 354 -0.62 -5.59 -16.41
CA ARG A 354 -1.87 -4.92 -16.76
C ARG A 354 -3.05 -5.89 -16.79
N CYS A 355 -4.08 -5.55 -16.04
CA CYS A 355 -5.37 -6.21 -16.10
C CYS A 355 -6.12 -5.82 -17.38
N ARG A 356 -6.97 -6.70 -17.87
CA ARG A 356 -8.04 -6.30 -18.80
C ARG A 356 -9.15 -5.64 -17.99
N PHE A 357 -9.67 -4.54 -18.52
CA PHE A 357 -10.78 -3.85 -17.84
C PHE A 357 -12.07 -4.67 -17.87
N GLU A 358 -12.26 -5.60 -18.85
CA GLU A 358 -13.35 -6.57 -18.87
C GLU A 358 -13.29 -7.52 -17.68
N ASP A 359 -12.09 -8.04 -17.35
CA ASP A 359 -11.92 -8.96 -16.21
C ASP A 359 -12.17 -8.23 -14.87
N VAL A 360 -11.84 -6.93 -14.80
CA VAL A 360 -12.16 -6.08 -13.65
C VAL A 360 -13.67 -5.84 -13.54
N ALA A 361 -14.35 -5.58 -14.67
CA ALA A 361 -15.79 -5.43 -14.72
C ALA A 361 -16.54 -6.69 -14.26
N GLU A 362 -16.01 -7.88 -14.61
CA GLU A 362 -16.53 -9.16 -14.09
C GLU A 362 -16.41 -9.25 -12.56
N ARG A 363 -15.32 -8.76 -11.97
CA ARG A 363 -15.19 -8.74 -10.50
C ARG A 363 -16.17 -7.76 -9.86
N PHE A 364 -16.41 -6.58 -10.45
CA PHE A 364 -17.46 -5.68 -9.98
C PHE A 364 -18.82 -6.38 -9.98
N LYS A 365 -19.15 -7.08 -11.09
CA LYS A 365 -20.40 -7.83 -11.22
C LYS A 365 -20.50 -8.97 -10.21
N GLU A 366 -19.41 -9.71 -9.97
CA GLU A 366 -19.36 -10.78 -8.97
C GLU A 366 -19.66 -10.25 -7.56
N VAL A 367 -19.07 -9.11 -7.16
CA VAL A 367 -19.36 -8.50 -5.87
C VAL A 367 -20.78 -7.93 -5.81
N TYR A 368 -21.25 -7.29 -6.88
CA TYR A 368 -22.60 -6.76 -6.96
C TYR A 368 -23.68 -7.85 -6.78
N ASP A 369 -23.48 -9.01 -7.38
CA ASP A 369 -24.42 -10.14 -7.32
C ASP A 369 -24.48 -10.82 -5.94
N LEU A 370 -23.52 -10.55 -5.04
CA LEU A 370 -23.60 -11.01 -3.66
C LEU A 370 -24.70 -10.25 -2.90
N ASP A 371 -25.38 -10.94 -1.98
CA ASP A 371 -26.23 -10.27 -1.00
C ASP A 371 -25.43 -9.25 -0.19
N PRO A 372 -25.96 -8.04 0.12
CA PRO A 372 -25.24 -7.03 0.90
C PRO A 372 -24.69 -7.52 2.24
N LYS A 373 -25.38 -8.46 2.90
CA LYS A 373 -24.89 -9.08 4.16
C LYS A 373 -23.70 -9.99 3.89
N GLU A 374 -23.70 -10.71 2.76
CA GLU A 374 -22.56 -11.55 2.37
C GLU A 374 -21.33 -10.70 2.02
N ARG A 375 -21.51 -9.58 1.26
CA ARG A 375 -20.44 -8.61 1.00
C ARG A 375 -19.78 -8.14 2.31
N LYS A 376 -20.62 -7.71 3.26
CA LYS A 376 -20.14 -7.24 4.57
C LYS A 376 -19.47 -8.37 5.37
N SER A 377 -20.03 -9.57 5.36
CA SER A 377 -19.45 -10.74 6.03
C SER A 377 -18.05 -11.06 5.49
N ARG A 378 -17.87 -11.06 4.17
CA ARG A 378 -16.56 -11.26 3.55
C ARG A 378 -15.56 -10.17 3.91
N GLY A 379 -15.97 -8.91 3.90
CA GLY A 379 -15.11 -7.80 4.35
C GLY A 379 -14.65 -7.94 5.80
N LEU A 380 -15.55 -8.35 6.71
CA LEU A 380 -15.20 -8.61 8.11
C LEU A 380 -14.21 -9.78 8.27
N LYS A 381 -14.32 -10.85 7.47
CA LYS A 381 -13.29 -11.92 7.43
C LYS A 381 -11.93 -11.37 6.99
N GLY A 382 -11.90 -10.40 6.08
CA GLY A 382 -10.68 -9.68 5.71
C GLY A 382 -10.06 -8.94 6.89
N ARG A 383 -10.88 -8.24 7.68
CA ARG A 383 -10.43 -7.60 8.92
C ARG A 383 -9.88 -8.61 9.94
N GLU A 384 -10.62 -9.69 10.19
CA GLU A 384 -10.18 -10.75 11.11
C GLU A 384 -8.81 -11.29 10.71
N TRP A 385 -8.62 -11.53 9.42
CA TRP A 385 -7.34 -12.02 8.93
C TRP A 385 -6.21 -11.00 9.07
N VAL A 386 -6.42 -9.73 8.70
CA VAL A 386 -5.44 -8.64 8.88
C VAL A 386 -4.96 -8.55 10.33
N LEU A 387 -5.87 -8.74 11.30
CA LEU A 387 -5.59 -8.68 12.73
C LEU A 387 -5.09 -10.02 13.31
N SER A 388 -5.08 -11.11 12.52
CA SER A 388 -4.58 -12.41 12.95
C SER A 388 -3.06 -12.40 13.13
N GLU A 389 -2.55 -13.37 13.87
CA GLU A 389 -1.11 -13.58 14.02
C GLU A 389 -0.43 -13.98 12.71
N GLU A 390 -1.14 -14.69 11.82
CA GLU A 390 -0.62 -15.09 10.50
C GLU A 390 -0.30 -13.87 9.64
N ALA A 391 -1.24 -12.95 9.49
CA ALA A 391 -1.07 -11.71 8.70
C ALA A 391 -0.33 -10.64 9.49
N GLY A 392 -0.89 -10.21 10.61
CA GLY A 392 -0.31 -9.18 11.48
C GLY A 392 -0.03 -7.87 10.74
N PHE A 393 -1.02 -7.36 9.97
CA PHE A 393 -0.87 -6.12 9.21
C PHE A 393 -1.34 -4.90 10.02
N TYR A 394 -0.99 -4.89 11.30
CA TYR A 394 -1.26 -3.79 12.21
C TYR A 394 0.03 -3.24 12.81
N SER A 395 0.00 -1.97 13.20
CA SER A 395 1.18 -1.18 13.52
C SER A 395 2.04 -1.77 14.65
N GLN A 396 1.42 -2.32 15.70
CA GLN A 396 2.15 -2.97 16.78
C GLN A 396 2.94 -4.19 16.27
N ARG A 397 2.31 -5.06 15.46
CA ARG A 397 2.99 -6.25 14.93
C ARG A 397 4.09 -5.92 13.93
N GLN A 398 3.93 -4.84 13.15
CA GLN A 398 5.01 -4.33 12.31
C GLN A 398 6.22 -3.90 13.16
N ALA A 399 5.99 -3.16 14.24
CA ALA A 399 7.05 -2.74 15.15
C ALA A 399 7.77 -3.95 15.77
N GLU A 400 7.03 -4.95 16.24
CA GLU A 400 7.59 -6.19 16.79
C GLU A 400 8.48 -6.90 15.75
N ARG A 401 8.01 -7.05 14.49
CA ARG A 401 8.80 -7.68 13.41
C ARG A 401 10.08 -6.91 13.08
N VAL A 402 10.04 -5.59 13.13
CA VAL A 402 11.26 -4.77 12.97
C VAL A 402 12.25 -5.09 14.10
N MET A 403 11.77 -5.26 15.32
CA MET A 403 12.61 -5.54 16.49
C MET A 403 13.11 -6.98 16.57
N GLU A 404 12.43 -7.92 15.95
CA GLU A 404 12.87 -9.33 15.81
C GLU A 404 14.01 -9.49 14.77
N GLY A 405 14.28 -8.50 13.99
CA GLY A 405 15.36 -8.46 12.96
C GLY A 405 16.64 -7.96 13.50
#